data_7166d4471f5fa9136a6f9b98f40fdda9
#
_entry.id   7166d4471f5fa9136a6f9b98f40fdda9
#
_cell.length_a   1.000
_cell.length_b   1.000
_cell.length_c   1.000
_cell.angle_alpha   90.00
_cell.angle_beta   90.00
_cell.angle_gamma   90.00
#
_symmetry.space_group_name_H-M   'P 1'
#
loop_
_entity.id
_entity.type
_entity.pdbx_description
1 polymer ?
#
loop_
_entity_poly.entity_id
_entity_poly.type
_entity_poly.pdbx_seq_one_letter_code
_entity_poly.pdbx_strand_id
1 'polypeptide(L)'
;MYIRLIRNQAKGNAITGRLVINGRWFCDTLERKGYEILALCYRVQVTMSPKFKRLLPIVQHVPNRSGIRIHRGSKPEHSTGCILVRGYDNVQQPKQHNSTTYCAQNNTLRAQEGNITPPVGARTSADVEKELTQLLLQAQNEHEEIILEVIDYCPGTQYGYDHLCPPELQKP
;
A
#
# COMPACT_ATOMS: atom_id res chain seq x y z
N MET A 1 10.70 -6.59 5.36
CA MET A 1 9.97 -6.16 4.13
C MET A 1 9.33 -4.81 4.36
N TYR A 2 9.45 -3.89 3.41
CA TYR A 2 8.95 -2.54 3.53
C TYR A 2 7.85 -2.27 2.50
N ILE A 3 6.68 -1.85 2.98
CA ILE A 3 5.48 -1.60 2.18
C ILE A 3 5.12 -0.13 2.34
N ARG A 4 4.81 0.56 1.24
CA ARG A 4 4.24 1.91 1.25
C ARG A 4 2.85 1.90 0.66
N LEU A 5 1.91 2.48 1.37
CA LEU A 5 0.61 2.88 0.86
C LEU A 5 0.65 4.39 0.58
N ILE A 6 0.76 4.74 -0.68
CA ILE A 6 0.80 6.14 -1.13
C ILE A 6 -0.58 6.53 -1.61
N ARG A 7 -1.26 7.38 -0.85
CA ARG A 7 -2.62 7.85 -1.14
C ARG A 7 -2.63 8.94 -2.20
N ASN A 8 -3.63 8.92 -3.06
CA ASN A 8 -3.96 10.03 -3.95
C ASN A 8 -4.98 10.95 -3.28
N GLN A 9 -5.25 12.09 -3.91
CA GLN A 9 -6.33 12.99 -3.49
C GLN A 9 -7.68 12.24 -3.48
N ALA A 10 -8.45 12.43 -2.41
CA ALA A 10 -9.78 11.84 -2.29
C ALA A 10 -10.75 12.38 -3.37
N LYS A 11 -11.55 11.48 -3.95
CA LYS A 11 -12.64 11.83 -4.88
C LYS A 11 -13.95 11.26 -4.35
N GLY A 12 -14.88 12.15 -3.96
CA GLY A 12 -16.11 11.72 -3.30
C GLY A 12 -15.82 10.99 -2.00
N ASN A 13 -16.33 9.77 -1.86
CA ASN A 13 -16.15 8.89 -0.71
C ASN A 13 -14.97 7.91 -0.86
N ALA A 14 -14.17 8.04 -1.91
CA ALA A 14 -13.07 7.15 -2.23
C ALA A 14 -11.71 7.83 -2.11
N ILE A 15 -10.76 7.13 -1.54
CA ILE A 15 -9.33 7.45 -1.57
C ILE A 15 -8.66 6.31 -2.34
N THR A 16 -8.16 6.62 -3.53
CA THR A 16 -7.32 5.69 -4.29
C THR A 16 -5.87 5.86 -3.88
N GLY A 17 -5.07 4.83 -4.05
CA GLY A 17 -3.65 4.87 -3.75
C GLY A 17 -2.87 3.80 -4.49
N ARG A 18 -1.60 3.70 -4.17
CA ARG A 18 -0.67 2.71 -4.69
C ARG A 18 -0.03 1.96 -3.54
N LEU A 19 0.04 0.65 -3.67
CA LEU A 19 0.84 -0.20 -2.79
C LEU A 19 2.18 -0.48 -3.46
N VAL A 20 3.24 -0.11 -2.79
CA VAL A 20 4.63 -0.28 -3.25
C VAL A 20 5.33 -1.21 -2.26
N ILE A 21 6.00 -2.25 -2.74
CA ILE A 21 6.72 -3.23 -1.91
C ILE A 21 8.19 -3.20 -2.30
N ASN A 22 9.06 -2.92 -1.33
CA ASN A 22 10.51 -2.82 -1.53
C ASN A 22 10.89 -1.94 -2.75
N GLY A 23 10.20 -0.78 -2.87
CA GLY A 23 10.41 0.20 -3.94
C GLY A 23 9.74 -0.12 -5.29
N ARG A 24 9.03 -1.25 -5.42
CA ARG A 24 8.33 -1.63 -6.65
C ARG A 24 6.82 -1.51 -6.48
N TRP A 25 6.17 -0.91 -7.46
CA TRP A 25 4.71 -0.89 -7.50
C TRP A 25 4.15 -2.32 -7.52
N PHE A 26 3.19 -2.59 -6.66
CA PHE A 26 2.57 -3.90 -6.54
C PHE A 26 1.13 -3.91 -7.05
N CYS A 27 0.30 -2.97 -6.59
CA CYS A 27 -1.09 -2.82 -7.03
C CYS A 27 -1.64 -1.45 -6.69
N ASP A 28 -2.82 -1.14 -7.23
CA ASP A 28 -3.62 -0.01 -6.78
C ASP A 28 -4.41 -0.39 -5.53
N THR A 29 -4.75 0.64 -4.74
CA THR A 29 -5.54 0.50 -3.52
C THR A 29 -6.77 1.39 -3.54
N LEU A 30 -7.70 1.06 -2.66
CA LEU A 30 -8.92 1.83 -2.44
C LEU A 30 -9.24 1.83 -0.95
N GLU A 31 -9.54 3.00 -0.40
CA GLU A 31 -10.02 3.18 0.96
C GLU A 31 -11.28 4.02 0.95
N ARG A 32 -12.08 3.90 2.01
CA ARG A 32 -13.27 4.72 2.20
C ARG A 32 -12.91 5.98 2.96
N LYS A 33 -13.21 7.15 2.38
CA LYS A 33 -12.98 8.45 3.00
C LYS A 33 -13.73 8.57 4.32
N GLY A 34 -13.02 9.07 5.35
CA GLY A 34 -13.52 9.19 6.72
C GLY A 34 -13.42 7.89 7.55
N TYR A 35 -12.93 6.80 6.94
CA TYR A 35 -12.69 5.52 7.61
C TYR A 35 -11.24 5.05 7.44
N GLU A 36 -10.42 5.79 6.71
CA GLU A 36 -9.01 5.49 6.51
C GLU A 36 -8.22 5.50 7.84
N ILE A 37 -7.17 4.73 7.91
CA ILE A 37 -6.25 4.74 9.04
C ILE A 37 -5.31 5.96 8.94
N LEU A 38 -4.75 6.38 10.05
CA LEU A 38 -3.81 7.50 10.07
C LEU A 38 -2.57 7.21 9.21
N ALA A 39 -1.97 8.28 8.67
CA ALA A 39 -0.70 8.21 7.96
C ALA A 39 0.44 8.04 8.98
N LEU A 40 0.77 6.80 9.27
CA LEU A 40 1.77 6.35 10.24
C LEU A 40 2.47 5.09 9.72
N CYS A 41 3.46 4.62 10.48
CA CYS A 41 4.08 3.31 10.29
C CYS A 41 3.41 2.26 11.16
N TYR A 42 3.15 1.11 10.58
CA TYR A 42 2.46 -0.01 11.21
C TYR A 42 3.22 -1.31 10.97
N ARG A 43 3.17 -2.21 11.95
CA ARG A 43 3.55 -3.61 11.71
C ARG A 43 2.42 -4.35 11.02
N VAL A 44 2.79 -5.26 10.12
CA VAL A 44 1.85 -6.12 9.41
C VAL A 44 2.17 -7.58 9.72
N GLN A 45 1.14 -8.36 9.92
CA GLN A 45 1.26 -9.81 10.13
C GLN A 45 0.18 -10.53 9.33
N VAL A 46 0.47 -11.71 8.83
CA VAL A 46 -0.54 -12.56 8.19
C VAL A 46 -1.17 -13.47 9.24
N THR A 47 -2.49 -13.35 9.40
CA THR A 47 -3.25 -14.18 10.36
C THR A 47 -4.57 -14.63 9.77
N MET A 48 -5.16 -15.70 10.35
CA MET A 48 -6.51 -16.12 10.00
C MET A 48 -7.52 -15.03 10.32
N SER A 49 -8.30 -14.63 9.32
CA SER A 49 -9.38 -13.68 9.51
C SER A 49 -10.64 -14.38 10.00
N PRO A 50 -11.19 -14.04 11.18
CA PRO A 50 -12.46 -14.61 11.64
C PRO A 50 -13.63 -14.31 10.71
N LYS A 51 -13.66 -13.08 10.14
CA LYS A 51 -14.72 -12.62 9.23
C LYS A 51 -14.65 -13.29 7.85
N PHE A 52 -13.45 -13.34 7.27
CA PHE A 52 -13.27 -13.80 5.88
C PHE A 52 -12.91 -15.29 5.78
N LYS A 53 -12.67 -15.97 6.92
CA LYS A 53 -12.32 -17.40 7.02
C LYS A 53 -11.13 -17.81 6.16
N ARG A 54 -10.14 -16.90 6.01
CA ARG A 54 -8.91 -17.15 5.28
C ARG A 54 -7.76 -16.30 5.84
N LEU A 55 -6.53 -16.67 5.51
CA LEU A 55 -5.34 -15.89 5.84
C LEU A 55 -5.37 -14.54 5.11
N LEU A 56 -5.15 -13.46 5.84
CA LEU A 56 -5.08 -12.10 5.33
C LEU A 56 -4.11 -11.27 6.17
N PRO A 57 -3.41 -10.31 5.56
CA PRO A 57 -2.61 -9.34 6.29
C PRO A 57 -3.46 -8.52 7.25
N ILE A 58 -3.03 -8.39 8.49
CA ILE A 58 -3.59 -7.52 9.51
C ILE A 58 -2.61 -6.41 9.83
N VAL A 59 -3.11 -5.18 9.86
CA VAL A 59 -2.37 -3.99 10.29
C VAL A 59 -2.49 -3.90 11.80
N GLN A 60 -1.35 -3.95 12.50
CA GLN A 60 -1.31 -3.99 13.95
C GLN A 60 -1.26 -2.58 14.56
N HIS A 61 -1.74 -2.47 15.80
CA HIS A 61 -1.67 -1.25 16.61
C HIS A 61 -2.25 0.01 15.95
N VAL A 62 -3.30 -0.16 15.15
CA VAL A 62 -4.02 0.99 14.58
C VAL A 62 -4.73 1.74 15.72
N PRO A 63 -4.48 3.05 15.91
CA PRO A 63 -5.10 3.81 16.98
C PRO A 63 -6.63 3.72 16.96
N ASN A 64 -7.22 3.37 18.11
CA ASN A 64 -8.67 3.25 18.33
C ASN A 64 -9.40 2.26 17.40
N ARG A 65 -8.69 1.35 16.75
CA ARG A 65 -9.26 0.37 15.82
C ARG A 65 -8.59 -0.99 15.95
N SER A 66 -9.36 -2.03 15.70
CA SER A 66 -8.87 -3.41 15.65
C SER A 66 -9.36 -4.10 14.39
N GLY A 67 -8.65 -5.16 13.97
CA GLY A 67 -9.07 -5.97 12.84
C GLY A 67 -8.94 -5.31 11.48
N ILE A 68 -8.16 -4.24 11.36
CA ILE A 68 -7.85 -3.60 10.08
C ILE A 68 -7.01 -4.56 9.24
N ARG A 69 -7.50 -4.88 8.05
CA ARG A 69 -6.86 -5.85 7.15
C ARG A 69 -6.65 -5.26 5.77
N ILE A 70 -5.75 -5.90 5.03
CA ILE A 70 -5.57 -5.65 3.60
C ILE A 70 -6.28 -6.81 2.89
N HIS A 71 -7.29 -6.48 2.07
CA HIS A 71 -8.08 -7.49 1.36
C HIS A 71 -8.65 -6.94 0.05
N ARG A 72 -9.20 -7.81 -0.78
CA ARG A 72 -9.81 -7.43 -2.06
C ARG A 72 -11.09 -6.61 -1.88
N GLY A 73 -11.31 -5.65 -2.78
CA GLY A 73 -12.56 -4.89 -2.84
C GLY A 73 -12.59 -3.96 -4.05
N SER A 74 -13.79 -3.70 -4.56
CA SER A 74 -14.02 -2.86 -5.75
C SER A 74 -14.73 -1.55 -5.44
N LYS A 75 -15.33 -1.43 -4.26
CA LYS A 75 -16.08 -0.24 -3.84
C LYS A 75 -15.65 0.21 -2.44
N PRO A 76 -15.61 1.53 -2.16
CA PRO A 76 -15.24 2.04 -0.84
C PRO A 76 -16.12 1.47 0.28
N GLU A 77 -17.41 1.22 -0.01
CA GLU A 77 -18.38 0.69 0.95
C GLU A 77 -18.07 -0.74 1.42
N HIS A 78 -17.19 -1.45 0.71
CA HIS A 78 -16.73 -2.78 1.13
C HIS A 78 -15.81 -2.72 2.36
N SER A 79 -15.44 -1.52 2.78
CA SER A 79 -14.55 -1.31 3.92
C SER A 79 -15.09 -0.29 4.91
N THR A 80 -14.81 -0.54 6.19
CA THR A 80 -14.97 0.42 7.30
C THR A 80 -13.61 0.70 7.94
N GLY A 81 -12.55 0.77 7.10
CA GLY A 81 -11.19 1.07 7.53
C GLY A 81 -10.11 0.11 7.02
N CYS A 82 -10.51 -1.02 6.43
CA CYS A 82 -9.57 -1.92 5.77
C CYS A 82 -9.04 -1.29 4.47
N ILE A 83 -7.81 -1.65 4.10
CA ILE A 83 -7.18 -1.26 2.85
C ILE A 83 -7.61 -2.27 1.78
N LEU A 84 -8.26 -1.79 0.73
CA LEU A 84 -8.71 -2.65 -0.37
C LEU A 84 -7.65 -2.68 -1.47
N VAL A 85 -7.22 -3.88 -1.86
CA VAL A 85 -6.36 -4.07 -3.02
C VAL A 85 -7.18 -4.29 -4.28
N ARG A 86 -6.74 -3.72 -5.39
CA ARG A 86 -7.43 -3.76 -6.67
C ARG A 86 -6.60 -4.50 -7.72
N GLY A 87 -7.32 -5.23 -8.54
CA GLY A 87 -6.77 -5.74 -9.78
C GLY A 87 -6.76 -4.66 -10.89
N TYR A 88 -6.18 -5.00 -12.01
CA TYR A 88 -6.20 -4.19 -13.22
C TYR A 88 -6.42 -5.09 -14.44
N ASP A 89 -7.10 -4.54 -15.42
CA ASP A 89 -7.29 -5.17 -16.71
C ASP A 89 -6.15 -4.77 -17.66
N ASN A 90 -5.74 -5.66 -18.56
CA ASN A 90 -4.69 -5.39 -19.54
C ASN A 90 -4.92 -4.14 -20.40
N VAL A 91 -6.16 -3.64 -20.46
CA VAL A 91 -6.56 -2.50 -21.31
C VAL A 91 -6.28 -1.15 -20.65
N GLN A 92 -6.13 -1.13 -19.34
CA GLN A 92 -5.72 0.07 -18.62
C GLN A 92 -4.28 -0.09 -18.11
N GLN A 93 -3.32 -0.08 -19.04
CA GLN A 93 -2.00 0.41 -18.63
C GLN A 93 -2.26 1.69 -17.86
N PRO A 94 -1.72 1.85 -16.64
CA PRO A 94 -1.79 3.13 -15.97
C PRO A 94 -1.29 4.11 -17.02
N LYS A 95 -2.19 5.01 -17.48
CA LYS A 95 -1.75 6.13 -18.30
C LYS A 95 -0.54 6.62 -17.55
N GLN A 96 0.61 6.58 -18.19
CA GLN A 96 1.80 7.16 -17.64
C GLN A 96 1.35 8.54 -17.17
N HIS A 97 1.03 8.68 -15.90
CA HIS A 97 1.03 9.96 -15.30
C HIS A 97 2.49 10.35 -15.43
N ASN A 98 2.78 11.08 -16.49
CA ASN A 98 3.92 11.94 -16.57
C ASN A 98 3.82 12.87 -15.36
N SER A 99 4.08 12.38 -14.18
CA SER A 99 4.48 13.21 -13.07
C SER A 99 5.92 13.61 -13.32
N THR A 100 6.10 14.32 -14.46
CA THR A 100 7.25 15.11 -14.79
C THR A 100 7.30 16.34 -13.87
N THR A 101 6.89 16.17 -12.62
CA THR A 101 7.05 17.22 -11.60
C THR A 101 7.52 16.59 -10.30
N TYR A 102 8.43 15.63 -10.42
CA TYR A 102 9.38 15.37 -9.35
C TYR A 102 10.55 16.31 -9.62
N CYS A 103 10.60 17.40 -8.87
CA CYS A 103 11.65 18.39 -8.98
C CYS A 103 13.03 17.74 -8.93
N ALA A 104 13.70 17.76 -10.08
CA ALA A 104 15.12 17.51 -10.21
C ALA A 104 15.89 18.68 -9.59
N GLN A 105 16.05 18.71 -8.28
CA GLN A 105 17.07 19.51 -7.58
C GLN A 105 17.27 18.90 -6.18
N ASN A 106 18.08 17.90 -6.11
CA ASN A 106 19.15 17.69 -5.15
C ASN A 106 19.71 16.29 -5.36
N ASN A 107 20.84 16.28 -6.01
CA ASN A 107 21.66 15.14 -6.36
C ASN A 107 22.35 14.63 -5.10
N THR A 108 21.74 13.66 -4.42
CA THR A 108 22.46 12.64 -3.64
C THR A 108 21.43 11.63 -3.09
N LEU A 109 21.60 10.36 -3.46
CA LEU A 109 20.72 9.22 -3.21
C LEU A 109 19.62 9.03 -4.28
N ARG A 110 20.05 8.90 -5.52
CA ARG A 110 19.30 8.20 -6.55
C ARG A 110 19.25 6.72 -6.18
N ALA A 111 18.34 6.33 -5.29
CA ALA A 111 17.83 4.98 -5.34
C ALA A 111 17.24 4.83 -6.74
N GLN A 112 17.77 3.92 -7.54
CA GLN A 112 17.26 3.59 -8.85
C GLN A 112 15.81 3.17 -8.66
N GLU A 113 14.87 4.08 -8.90
CA GLU A 113 13.49 3.73 -9.17
C GLU A 113 13.53 2.93 -10.48
N GLY A 114 13.68 1.62 -10.33
CA GLY A 114 13.56 0.69 -11.42
C GLY A 114 12.23 0.95 -12.09
N ASN A 115 12.25 1.05 -13.40
CA ASN A 115 11.11 1.23 -14.29
C ASN A 115 9.91 0.45 -13.76
N ILE A 116 8.91 1.14 -13.18
CA ILE A 116 7.74 0.53 -12.54
C ILE A 116 6.81 0.07 -13.66
N THR A 117 7.21 -0.98 -14.35
CA THR A 117 6.34 -1.65 -15.30
C THR A 117 5.44 -2.60 -14.51
N PRO A 118 4.11 -2.45 -14.62
CA PRO A 118 3.20 -3.43 -14.04
C PRO A 118 3.51 -4.82 -14.62
N PRO A 119 3.32 -5.89 -13.84
CA PRO A 119 3.48 -7.23 -14.34
C PRO A 119 2.56 -7.43 -15.57
N VAL A 120 3.09 -8.12 -16.58
CA VAL A 120 2.36 -8.39 -17.82
C VAL A 120 1.20 -9.33 -17.51
N GLY A 121 -0.02 -8.91 -17.79
CA GLY A 121 -1.24 -9.72 -17.65
C GLY A 121 -2.33 -9.03 -16.83
N ALA A 122 -3.59 -9.32 -17.14
CA ALA A 122 -4.71 -8.89 -16.31
C ALA A 122 -4.68 -9.62 -14.96
N ARG A 123 -4.89 -8.88 -13.87
CA ARG A 123 -4.96 -9.45 -12.52
C ARG A 123 -6.26 -9.00 -11.86
N THR A 124 -7.03 -9.95 -11.37
CA THR A 124 -8.21 -9.63 -10.56
C THR A 124 -7.80 -9.16 -9.16
N SER A 125 -8.68 -8.48 -8.45
CA SER A 125 -8.43 -8.12 -7.06
C SER A 125 -8.27 -9.35 -6.15
N ALA A 126 -8.82 -10.50 -6.56
CA ALA A 126 -8.64 -11.78 -5.85
C ALA A 126 -7.22 -12.33 -6.04
N ASP A 127 -6.67 -12.22 -7.25
CA ASP A 127 -5.29 -12.64 -7.55
C ASP A 127 -4.31 -11.77 -6.77
N VAL A 128 -4.52 -10.46 -6.78
CA VAL A 128 -3.70 -9.48 -6.05
C VAL A 128 -3.72 -9.77 -4.54
N GLU A 129 -4.90 -10.01 -3.95
CA GLU A 129 -5.03 -10.37 -2.53
C GLU A 129 -4.25 -11.65 -2.21
N LYS A 130 -4.41 -12.67 -3.04
CA LYS A 130 -3.76 -13.98 -2.86
C LYS A 130 -2.24 -13.85 -2.92
N GLU A 131 -1.75 -13.18 -3.95
CA GLU A 131 -0.31 -12.98 -4.17
C GLU A 131 0.32 -12.13 -3.05
N LEU A 132 -0.34 -11.02 -2.64
CA LEU A 132 0.10 -10.22 -1.50
C LEU A 132 0.18 -11.07 -0.24
N THR A 133 -0.88 -11.83 0.06
CA THR A 133 -0.93 -12.66 1.26
C THR A 133 0.18 -13.72 1.26
N GLN A 134 0.44 -14.36 0.12
CA GLN A 134 1.51 -15.35 -0.01
C GLN A 134 2.90 -14.73 0.18
N LEU A 135 3.15 -13.56 -0.45
CA LEU A 135 4.41 -12.83 -0.33
C LEU A 135 4.70 -12.45 1.13
N LEU A 136 3.69 -11.90 1.82
CA LEU A 136 3.84 -11.49 3.22
C LEU A 136 3.95 -12.69 4.17
N LEU A 137 3.26 -13.79 3.87
CA LEU A 137 3.37 -15.03 4.65
C LEU A 137 4.76 -15.65 4.51
N GLN A 138 5.36 -15.60 3.32
CA GLN A 138 6.73 -16.05 3.11
C GLN A 138 7.71 -15.23 3.95
N ALA A 139 7.65 -13.90 3.86
CA ALA A 139 8.50 -13.01 4.66
C ALA A 139 8.34 -13.27 6.16
N GLN A 140 7.11 -13.47 6.63
CA GLN A 140 6.82 -13.81 8.03
C GLN A 140 7.45 -15.16 8.44
N ASN A 141 7.40 -16.17 7.58
CA ASN A 141 8.01 -17.48 7.83
C ASN A 141 9.55 -17.40 7.86
N GLU A 142 10.12 -16.47 7.12
CA GLU A 142 11.56 -16.14 7.13
C GLU A 142 11.94 -15.21 8.30
N HIS A 143 11.01 -14.94 9.22
CA HIS A 143 11.17 -14.07 10.40
C HIS A 143 11.49 -12.61 10.01
N GLU A 144 11.16 -12.20 8.80
CA GLU A 144 11.34 -10.83 8.35
C GLU A 144 10.23 -9.93 8.94
N GLU A 145 10.63 -8.81 9.52
CA GLU A 145 9.67 -7.81 9.98
C GLU A 145 9.00 -7.13 8.77
N ILE A 146 7.68 -6.99 8.82
CA ILE A 146 6.89 -6.38 7.74
C ILE A 146 6.35 -5.04 8.25
N ILE A 147 6.79 -3.96 7.62
CA ILE A 147 6.40 -2.59 7.94
C ILE A 147 5.57 -2.00 6.81
N LEU A 148 4.42 -1.42 7.16
CA LEU A 148 3.56 -0.63 6.29
C LEU A 148 3.68 0.84 6.68
N GLU A 149 4.22 1.66 5.79
CA GLU A 149 4.17 3.11 5.88
C GLU A 149 2.98 3.62 5.08
N VAL A 150 2.14 4.42 5.72
CA VAL A 150 1.00 5.08 5.07
C VAL A 150 1.31 6.56 4.87
N ILE A 151 1.21 7.01 3.62
CA ILE A 151 1.56 8.37 3.19
C ILE A 151 0.32 9.04 2.59
N ASP A 152 -0.10 10.15 3.19
CA ASP A 152 -1.23 10.93 2.69
C ASP A 152 -0.87 11.78 1.47
N TYR A 153 -1.88 12.04 0.63
CA TYR A 153 -1.76 13.03 -0.42
C TYR A 153 -1.60 14.44 0.16
N CYS A 154 -0.54 15.13 -0.24
CA CYS A 154 -0.28 16.52 0.15
C CYS A 154 -0.02 17.37 -1.10
N PRO A 155 -0.94 18.24 -1.51
CA PRO A 155 -0.76 19.10 -2.65
C PRO A 155 0.33 20.14 -2.34
N GLY A 156 1.34 20.23 -3.21
CA GLY A 156 2.34 21.31 -3.16
C GLY A 156 3.47 21.13 -2.15
N THR A 157 3.54 20.03 -1.42
CA THR A 157 4.72 19.68 -0.64
C THR A 157 5.63 18.78 -1.44
N GLN A 158 6.86 19.21 -1.59
CA GLN A 158 7.98 18.37 -1.96
C GLN A 158 8.15 17.38 -0.79
N TYR A 159 7.65 16.15 -0.95
CA TYR A 159 7.94 15.13 0.05
C TYR A 159 9.43 14.83 0.02
N GLY A 160 10.16 15.44 0.94
CA GLY A 160 11.33 14.81 1.46
C GLY A 160 10.86 13.51 2.11
N TYR A 161 11.35 12.39 1.64
CA TYR A 161 11.04 11.04 2.15
C TYR A 161 11.58 10.80 3.57
N ASP A 162 11.85 11.89 4.30
CA ASP A 162 12.44 11.85 5.60
C ASP A 162 11.34 11.92 6.65
N HIS A 163 11.18 10.81 7.39
CA HIS A 163 10.77 10.81 8.80
C HIS A 163 9.31 10.62 9.18
N LEU A 164 8.54 9.77 8.52
CA LEU A 164 7.31 9.29 9.17
C LEU A 164 7.53 7.97 9.96
N CYS A 165 8.51 7.17 9.59
CA CYS A 165 8.83 5.93 10.29
C CYS A 165 9.89 6.17 11.36
N PRO A 166 9.67 5.83 12.63
CA PRO A 166 10.69 5.92 13.67
C PRO A 166 11.96 5.18 13.25
N PRO A 167 13.16 5.67 13.63
CA PRO A 167 14.43 5.04 13.28
C PRO A 167 14.51 3.55 13.65
N GLU A 168 13.81 3.17 14.71
CA GLU A 168 13.72 1.79 15.21
C GLU A 168 12.98 0.86 14.22
N LEU A 169 12.11 1.40 13.36
CA LEU A 169 11.37 0.65 12.35
C LEU A 169 11.93 0.80 10.94
N GLN A 170 13.00 1.59 10.77
CA GLN A 170 13.65 1.84 9.47
C GLN A 170 14.84 0.92 9.18
N LYS A 171 15.21 0.03 10.12
CA LYS A 171 16.36 -0.86 9.90
C LYS A 171 16.02 -1.92 8.86
N PRO A 172 16.92 -2.14 7.87
CA PRO A 172 16.83 -3.21 6.91
C PRO A 172 16.90 -4.58 7.57
#